data_83900f1743d5496413ec513e2c9a34f4
#
_entry.id   83900f1743d5496413ec513e2c9a34f4
#
_cell.length_a   1.000
_cell.length_b   1.000
_cell.length_c   1.000
_cell.angle_alpha   90.00
_cell.angle_beta   90.00
_cell.angle_gamma   90.00
#
_symmetry.space_group_name_H-M   'P 1'
#
loop_
_entity.id
_entity.type
_entity.pdbx_description
1 polymer ?
#
loop_
_entity_poly.entity_id
_entity_poly.type
_entity_poly.pdbx_seq_one_letter_code
_entity_poly.pdbx_strand_id
1 'polypeptide(L)'
;ASNGDTLEILPSAYYDATFDKITIPEGSFYGKLRVNLNDAFFNDPKTTDLHYVLPLRITDADADSILSGLAVSTVSDPDPRVPEHWDILPQDYTLFGIKYINQFHGVYLLRGMRISSVDTLVYSERFLTDNGMVELSTNSLDESVMSIIGGNKTGGIYSALLSFNESNKTITVSQTDESSVVINGSGKYFTKDDPESEDYTDKKHRTIYLDYTYEDGGTTYQVNDSLVFLDTGVIFEEFAFSVLDSSK
;
A
#
# COMPACT_ATOMS: atom_id res chain seq x y z
N ALA A 1 -8.21 3.77 -14.47
CA ALA A 1 -7.30 4.55 -13.64
C ALA A 1 -6.31 5.32 -14.52
N SER A 2 -5.62 6.31 -13.98
CA SER A 2 -4.66 7.14 -14.75
C SER A 2 -3.48 6.34 -15.32
N ASN A 3 -3.20 5.16 -14.76
CA ASN A 3 -2.20 4.20 -15.23
C ASN A 3 -2.70 3.24 -16.33
N GLY A 4 -3.96 3.37 -16.76
CA GLY A 4 -4.58 2.50 -17.77
C GLY A 4 -5.25 1.23 -17.22
N ASP A 5 -5.18 0.98 -15.91
CA ASP A 5 -5.81 -0.19 -15.31
C ASP A 5 -7.33 -0.04 -15.24
N THR A 6 -8.03 -1.15 -15.42
CA THR A 6 -9.48 -1.21 -15.29
C THR A 6 -9.88 -1.32 -13.82
N LEU A 7 -10.76 -0.40 -13.38
CA LEU A 7 -11.37 -0.46 -12.06
C LEU A 7 -12.68 -1.25 -12.13
N GLU A 8 -12.89 -2.15 -11.18
CA GLU A 8 -14.11 -2.93 -11.03
C GLU A 8 -14.86 -2.51 -9.75
N ILE A 9 -16.17 -2.68 -9.75
CA ILE A 9 -16.96 -2.48 -8.52
C ILE A 9 -16.57 -3.57 -7.52
N LEU A 10 -16.34 -3.18 -6.26
CA LEU A 10 -16.06 -4.12 -5.19
C LEU A 10 -17.19 -5.15 -5.08
N PRO A 11 -16.91 -6.46 -5.27
CA PRO A 11 -17.93 -7.49 -5.17
C PRO A 11 -18.63 -7.49 -3.81
N SER A 12 -19.96 -7.58 -3.80
CA SER A 12 -20.74 -7.61 -2.56
C SER A 12 -20.39 -8.80 -1.64
N ALA A 13 -19.78 -9.86 -2.21
CA ALA A 13 -19.27 -10.99 -1.44
C ALA A 13 -18.00 -10.68 -0.64
N TYR A 14 -17.35 -9.52 -0.86
CA TYR A 14 -16.09 -9.16 -0.22
C TYR A 14 -16.26 -8.31 1.05
N TYR A 15 -17.50 -7.86 1.33
CA TYR A 15 -17.74 -6.99 2.47
C TYR A 15 -19.13 -7.16 3.06
N ASP A 16 -19.25 -6.76 4.34
CA ASP A 16 -20.51 -6.54 5.04
C ASP A 16 -20.63 -5.05 5.38
N ALA A 17 -21.73 -4.45 4.93
CA ALA A 17 -22.05 -3.08 5.26
C ALA A 17 -23.56 -2.86 5.24
N THR A 18 -24.04 -1.94 6.09
CA THR A 18 -25.41 -1.47 6.10
C THR A 18 -25.41 -0.03 5.59
N PHE A 19 -26.03 0.18 4.43
CA PHE A 19 -26.06 1.49 3.76
C PHE A 19 -27.38 2.25 4.00
N ASP A 20 -28.04 2.04 5.15
CA ASP A 20 -29.38 2.62 5.42
C ASP A 20 -29.30 4.11 5.73
N LYS A 21 -28.48 4.49 6.70
CA LYS A 21 -28.39 5.88 7.15
C LYS A 21 -27.04 6.19 7.77
N ILE A 22 -26.48 7.35 7.38
CA ILE A 22 -25.33 7.95 8.04
C ILE A 22 -25.83 9.14 8.86
N THR A 23 -25.58 9.13 10.17
CA THR A 23 -25.93 10.26 11.04
C THR A 23 -24.68 11.06 11.35
N ILE A 24 -24.77 12.38 11.15
CA ILE A 24 -23.77 13.36 11.63
C ILE A 24 -24.19 13.77 13.04
N PRO A 25 -23.47 13.40 14.09
CA PRO A 25 -23.82 13.75 15.46
C PRO A 25 -23.78 15.28 15.67
N GLU A 26 -24.58 15.77 16.62
CA GLU A 26 -24.52 17.18 17.03
C GLU A 26 -23.10 17.58 17.44
N GLY A 27 -22.62 18.71 16.94
CA GLY A 27 -21.25 19.20 17.16
C GLY A 27 -20.17 18.53 16.32
N SER A 28 -20.53 17.60 15.42
CA SER A 28 -19.63 16.97 14.45
C SER A 28 -19.85 17.53 13.04
N PHE A 29 -18.82 17.49 12.22
CA PHE A 29 -18.90 17.82 10.79
C PHE A 29 -18.93 16.60 9.88
N TYR A 30 -18.91 15.38 10.44
CA TYR A 30 -18.87 14.15 9.68
C TYR A 30 -19.67 13.03 10.37
N GLY A 31 -20.26 12.18 9.54
CA GLY A 31 -20.83 10.87 9.92
C GLY A 31 -19.87 9.75 9.53
N LYS A 32 -20.16 8.54 10.00
CA LYS A 32 -19.33 7.35 9.73
C LYS A 32 -20.18 6.25 9.12
N LEU A 33 -19.67 5.68 8.05
CA LEU A 33 -20.12 4.41 7.48
C LEU A 33 -19.07 3.35 7.77
N ARG A 34 -19.49 2.20 8.28
CA ARG A 34 -18.58 1.06 8.49
C ARG A 34 -18.78 0.04 7.38
N VAL A 35 -17.68 -0.30 6.72
CA VAL A 35 -17.59 -1.41 5.77
C VAL A 35 -16.60 -2.42 6.35
N ASN A 36 -17.06 -3.65 6.61
CA ASN A 36 -16.21 -4.72 7.12
C ASN A 36 -15.82 -5.61 5.94
N LEU A 37 -14.54 -5.62 5.63
CA LEU A 37 -13.97 -6.51 4.61
C LEU A 37 -13.80 -7.92 5.20
N ASN A 38 -13.96 -8.95 4.39
CA ASN A 38 -13.88 -10.35 4.79
C ASN A 38 -12.73 -11.09 4.10
N ASP A 39 -12.56 -12.38 4.44
CA ASP A 39 -11.46 -13.21 3.93
C ASP A 39 -11.44 -13.33 2.41
N ALA A 40 -12.59 -13.23 1.74
CA ALA A 40 -12.64 -13.29 0.28
C ALA A 40 -11.94 -12.08 -0.36
N PHE A 41 -12.06 -10.89 0.26
CA PHE A 41 -11.31 -9.69 -0.15
C PHE A 41 -9.80 -9.89 0.09
N PHE A 42 -9.43 -10.34 1.29
CA PHE A 42 -8.03 -10.48 1.65
C PHE A 42 -7.28 -11.58 0.86
N ASN A 43 -8.00 -12.58 0.35
CA ASN A 43 -7.42 -13.66 -0.45
C ASN A 43 -7.37 -13.37 -1.96
N ASP A 44 -7.90 -12.24 -2.43
CA ASP A 44 -7.82 -11.86 -3.83
C ASP A 44 -6.56 -11.03 -4.09
N PRO A 45 -5.61 -11.52 -4.92
CA PRO A 45 -4.36 -10.80 -5.22
C PRO A 45 -4.58 -9.44 -5.89
N LYS A 46 -5.72 -9.20 -6.56
CA LYS A 46 -6.05 -7.90 -7.16
C LYS A 46 -6.23 -6.78 -6.13
N THR A 47 -6.46 -7.13 -4.86
CA THR A 47 -6.67 -6.15 -3.79
C THR A 47 -5.40 -5.43 -3.36
N THR A 48 -4.23 -5.96 -3.70
CA THR A 48 -2.93 -5.30 -3.40
C THR A 48 -2.67 -4.08 -4.28
N ASP A 49 -3.44 -3.93 -5.36
CA ASP A 49 -3.43 -2.77 -6.23
C ASP A 49 -4.77 -2.02 -6.19
N LEU A 50 -4.81 -0.80 -6.72
CA LEU A 50 -6.06 -0.06 -6.88
C LEU A 50 -6.88 -0.69 -8.02
N HIS A 51 -7.62 -1.74 -7.70
CA HIS A 51 -8.46 -2.47 -8.65
C HIS A 51 -9.94 -2.33 -8.34
N TYR A 52 -10.31 -2.31 -7.06
CA TYR A 52 -11.70 -2.25 -6.64
C TYR A 52 -12.11 -0.88 -6.15
N VAL A 53 -13.34 -0.49 -6.53
CA VAL A 53 -13.98 0.74 -6.07
C VAL A 53 -15.34 0.45 -5.43
N LEU A 54 -15.65 1.17 -4.38
CA LEU A 54 -16.97 1.18 -3.75
C LEU A 54 -17.67 2.50 -4.11
N PRO A 55 -18.68 2.48 -5.01
CA PRO A 55 -19.45 3.67 -5.32
C PRO A 55 -20.45 3.93 -4.21
N LEU A 56 -20.51 5.17 -3.75
CA LEU A 56 -21.53 5.62 -2.81
C LEU A 56 -22.29 6.81 -3.40
N ARG A 57 -23.61 6.84 -3.18
CA ARG A 57 -24.49 7.94 -3.57
C ARG A 57 -25.43 8.31 -2.45
N ILE A 58 -25.62 9.60 -2.23
CA ILE A 58 -26.64 10.13 -1.33
C ILE A 58 -27.96 10.11 -2.08
N THR A 59 -28.93 9.33 -1.61
CA THR A 59 -30.25 9.20 -2.24
C THR A 59 -31.33 9.97 -1.51
N ASP A 60 -31.11 10.25 -0.22
CA ASP A 60 -32.02 11.01 0.63
C ASP A 60 -31.22 11.70 1.76
N ALA A 61 -31.69 12.84 2.23
CA ALA A 61 -31.07 13.58 3.31
C ALA A 61 -32.10 14.42 4.07
N ASP A 62 -31.93 14.50 5.38
CA ASP A 62 -32.67 15.45 6.24
C ASP A 62 -31.99 16.84 6.15
N ALA A 63 -32.13 17.47 4.97
CA ALA A 63 -31.52 18.74 4.60
C ALA A 63 -32.41 19.45 3.57
N ASP A 64 -32.14 20.74 3.32
CA ASP A 64 -32.94 21.55 2.38
C ASP A 64 -32.88 21.01 0.94
N SER A 65 -31.75 20.43 0.54
CA SER A 65 -31.57 19.83 -0.79
C SER A 65 -30.35 18.93 -0.87
N ILE A 66 -30.33 18.01 -1.84
CA ILE A 66 -29.18 17.22 -2.27
C ILE A 66 -28.63 17.87 -3.54
N LEU A 67 -27.33 18.08 -3.60
CA LEU A 67 -26.66 18.66 -4.76
C LEU A 67 -26.46 17.62 -5.87
N SER A 68 -27.57 17.21 -6.50
CA SER A 68 -27.63 16.14 -7.51
C SER A 68 -27.18 16.59 -8.91
N GLY A 69 -26.71 17.82 -9.05
CA GLY A 69 -26.27 18.38 -10.33
C GLY A 69 -27.40 18.82 -11.26
N LEU A 70 -27.02 19.24 -12.46
CA LEU A 70 -27.95 19.56 -13.56
C LEU A 70 -27.45 18.84 -14.81
N ALA A 71 -28.24 17.89 -15.28
CA ALA A 71 -27.89 17.15 -16.49
C ALA A 71 -28.10 18.00 -17.76
N VAL A 72 -27.29 17.74 -18.77
CA VAL A 72 -27.47 18.26 -20.12
C VAL A 72 -28.83 17.78 -20.67
N SER A 73 -29.64 18.68 -21.19
CA SER A 73 -31.04 18.41 -21.57
C SER A 73 -31.23 17.33 -22.65
N THR A 74 -30.18 17.00 -23.38
CA THR A 74 -30.17 15.96 -24.43
C THR A 74 -29.79 14.58 -23.91
N VAL A 75 -29.36 14.45 -22.65
CA VAL A 75 -28.98 13.20 -22.02
C VAL A 75 -30.14 12.66 -21.17
N SER A 76 -30.69 11.53 -21.58
CA SER A 76 -31.89 10.94 -20.91
C SER A 76 -31.57 10.16 -19.65
N ASP A 77 -30.34 9.61 -19.55
CA ASP A 77 -29.84 8.82 -18.39
C ASP A 77 -28.41 9.29 -18.07
N PRO A 78 -28.27 10.39 -17.32
CA PRO A 78 -26.96 10.96 -17.05
C PRO A 78 -26.18 10.13 -16.04
N ASP A 79 -25.01 9.63 -16.47
CA ASP A 79 -24.06 8.92 -15.61
C ASP A 79 -23.25 9.95 -14.80
N PRO A 80 -23.25 9.92 -13.45
CA PRO A 80 -22.48 10.83 -12.61
C PRO A 80 -20.96 10.74 -12.85
N ARG A 81 -20.49 9.65 -13.46
CA ARG A 81 -19.09 9.40 -13.78
C ARG A 81 -18.63 10.03 -15.10
N VAL A 82 -19.55 10.54 -15.91
CA VAL A 82 -19.30 11.11 -17.23
C VAL A 82 -19.55 12.62 -17.18
N PRO A 83 -18.51 13.47 -17.07
CA PRO A 83 -18.66 14.91 -16.92
C PRO A 83 -19.47 15.56 -18.04
N GLU A 84 -19.39 15.04 -19.25
CA GLU A 84 -20.06 15.53 -20.44
C GLU A 84 -21.60 15.37 -20.39
N HIS A 85 -22.11 14.56 -19.47
CA HIS A 85 -23.54 14.41 -19.23
C HIS A 85 -24.14 15.54 -18.37
N TRP A 86 -23.32 16.49 -17.88
CA TRP A 86 -23.71 17.43 -16.85
C TRP A 86 -23.36 18.89 -17.22
N ASP A 87 -24.33 19.79 -17.11
CA ASP A 87 -24.09 21.24 -17.10
C ASP A 87 -23.56 21.69 -15.72
N ILE A 88 -24.01 21.05 -14.65
CA ILE A 88 -23.50 21.20 -13.29
C ILE A 88 -23.25 19.80 -12.72
N LEU A 89 -22.00 19.49 -12.38
CA LEU A 89 -21.62 18.19 -11.85
C LEU A 89 -22.34 17.86 -10.54
N PRO A 90 -22.80 16.61 -10.35
CA PRO A 90 -23.37 16.18 -9.09
C PRO A 90 -22.32 16.11 -7.99
N GLN A 91 -22.72 16.44 -6.75
CA GLN A 91 -21.89 16.35 -5.55
C GLN A 91 -22.42 15.28 -4.58
N ASP A 92 -23.43 14.51 -5.00
CA ASP A 92 -24.09 13.47 -4.22
C ASP A 92 -23.45 12.08 -4.36
N TYR A 93 -22.30 12.01 -5.07
CA TYR A 93 -21.69 10.77 -5.48
C TYR A 93 -20.18 10.78 -5.25
N THR A 94 -19.64 9.64 -4.84
CA THR A 94 -18.19 9.43 -4.71
C THR A 94 -17.80 7.98 -4.96
N LEU A 95 -16.55 7.76 -5.41
CA LEU A 95 -15.93 6.44 -5.55
C LEU A 95 -14.81 6.30 -4.52
N PHE A 96 -14.90 5.30 -3.67
CA PHE A 96 -13.82 4.93 -2.77
C PHE A 96 -12.99 3.80 -3.39
N GLY A 97 -11.75 4.08 -3.75
CA GLY A 97 -10.79 3.05 -4.09
C GLY A 97 -10.36 2.29 -2.84
N ILE A 98 -10.41 0.97 -2.88
CA ILE A 98 -10.05 0.12 -1.75
C ILE A 98 -8.85 -0.73 -2.16
N LYS A 99 -7.77 -0.58 -1.39
CA LYS A 99 -6.52 -1.32 -1.58
C LYS A 99 -6.11 -1.98 -0.27
N TYR A 100 -5.66 -3.23 -0.35
CA TYR A 100 -5.05 -3.92 0.78
C TYR A 100 -3.57 -3.56 0.90
N ILE A 101 -3.16 -3.28 2.12
CA ILE A 101 -1.75 -3.18 2.49
C ILE A 101 -1.47 -4.17 3.63
N ASN A 102 -0.42 -4.97 3.49
CA ASN A 102 -0.07 -5.94 4.52
C ASN A 102 0.56 -5.26 5.74
N GLN A 103 0.67 -6.01 6.84
CA GLN A 103 1.20 -5.45 8.08
C GLN A 103 2.66 -5.01 8.02
N PHE A 104 3.43 -5.44 7.01
CA PHE A 104 4.84 -5.11 6.87
C PHE A 104 5.07 -3.87 5.98
N HIS A 105 4.04 -3.43 5.28
CA HIS A 105 4.09 -2.21 4.47
C HIS A 105 4.51 -1.00 5.31
N GLY A 106 5.36 -0.13 4.75
CA GLY A 106 5.73 1.13 5.38
C GLY A 106 7.15 1.56 5.10
N VAL A 107 7.51 2.67 5.71
CA VAL A 107 8.84 3.27 5.66
C VAL A 107 9.64 2.81 6.87
N TYR A 108 10.86 2.42 6.63
CA TYR A 108 11.79 1.92 7.65
C TYR A 108 13.11 2.69 7.61
N LEU A 109 13.68 2.91 8.77
CA LEU A 109 15.06 3.36 8.90
C LEU A 109 15.97 2.17 8.60
N LEU A 110 16.83 2.31 7.60
CA LEU A 110 17.73 1.27 7.10
C LEU A 110 19.15 1.52 7.54
N ARG A 111 19.77 0.55 8.18
CA ARG A 111 21.20 0.51 8.44
C ARG A 111 21.74 -0.88 8.16
N GLY A 112 23.01 -0.95 7.79
CA GLY A 112 23.60 -2.23 7.48
C GLY A 112 25.03 -2.15 6.99
N MET A 113 25.48 -3.27 6.47
CA MET A 113 26.79 -3.44 5.91
C MET A 113 26.74 -4.39 4.71
N ARG A 114 27.48 -4.04 3.67
CA ARG A 114 27.72 -4.87 2.50
C ARG A 114 29.20 -5.18 2.39
N ILE A 115 29.54 -6.44 2.19
CA ILE A 115 30.92 -6.93 2.03
C ILE A 115 31.02 -7.68 0.70
N SER A 116 32.11 -7.42 -0.03
CA SER A 116 32.49 -8.18 -1.22
C SER A 116 34.00 -8.46 -1.21
N SER A 117 34.49 -9.12 -2.25
CA SER A 117 35.94 -9.32 -2.46
C SER A 117 36.65 -8.03 -2.82
N VAL A 118 35.97 -6.98 -3.22
CA VAL A 118 36.51 -5.71 -3.71
C VAL A 118 36.37 -4.56 -2.71
N ASP A 119 35.27 -4.53 -1.95
CA ASP A 119 34.97 -3.44 -1.02
C ASP A 119 34.13 -3.87 0.19
N THR A 120 34.12 -3.01 1.19
CA THR A 120 33.20 -3.05 2.31
C THR A 120 32.50 -1.70 2.42
N LEU A 121 31.19 -1.68 2.33
CA LEU A 121 30.37 -0.48 2.52
C LEU A 121 29.56 -0.61 3.82
N VAL A 122 29.79 0.31 4.75
CA VAL A 122 28.97 0.45 5.96
C VAL A 122 28.05 1.65 5.77
N TYR A 123 26.75 1.44 5.90
CA TYR A 123 25.70 2.46 5.86
C TYR A 123 24.91 2.44 7.17
N SER A 124 25.63 2.60 8.25
CA SER A 124 25.08 2.58 9.60
C SER A 124 25.62 3.80 10.35
N GLU A 125 24.72 4.68 10.74
CA GLU A 125 25.03 5.87 11.51
C GLU A 125 24.84 5.62 13.01
N ARG A 126 25.48 6.48 13.82
CA ARG A 126 25.43 6.36 15.29
C ARG A 126 24.02 6.48 15.84
N PHE A 127 23.25 7.43 15.31
CA PHE A 127 21.88 7.64 15.72
C PHE A 127 20.94 7.03 14.66
N LEU A 128 19.92 6.34 15.12
CA LEU A 128 18.99 5.63 14.23
C LEU A 128 18.35 6.57 13.20
N THR A 129 18.01 7.81 13.61
CA THR A 129 17.42 8.85 12.75
C THR A 129 18.31 9.36 11.62
N ASP A 130 19.61 9.19 11.75
CA ASP A 130 20.58 9.68 10.75
C ASP A 130 20.77 8.68 9.60
N ASN A 131 20.18 7.48 9.73
CA ASN A 131 20.26 6.44 8.72
C ASN A 131 19.31 6.72 7.54
N GLY A 132 19.57 6.09 6.42
CA GLY A 132 18.71 6.15 5.25
C GLY A 132 17.35 5.52 5.51
N MET A 133 16.40 5.77 4.62
CA MET A 133 15.08 5.17 4.65
C MET A 133 14.91 4.20 3.48
N VAL A 134 14.14 3.15 3.71
CA VAL A 134 13.69 2.21 2.70
C VAL A 134 12.20 1.98 2.87
N GLU A 135 11.50 1.85 1.76
CA GLU A 135 10.08 1.49 1.75
C GLU A 135 9.94 0.00 1.50
N LEU A 136 9.04 -0.64 2.26
CA LEU A 136 8.50 -1.94 1.96
C LEU A 136 7.09 -1.76 1.41
N SER A 137 6.90 -2.06 0.13
CA SER A 137 5.59 -2.03 -0.52
C SER A 137 4.96 -3.42 -0.52
N THR A 138 3.65 -3.49 -0.33
CA THR A 138 2.89 -4.75 -0.34
C THR A 138 2.96 -5.41 -1.71
N ASN A 139 3.31 -6.70 -1.74
CA ASN A 139 3.22 -7.57 -2.92
C ASN A 139 2.03 -8.53 -2.80
N SER A 140 1.90 -9.17 -1.64
CA SER A 140 0.78 -10.06 -1.30
C SER A 140 0.47 -9.97 0.19
N LEU A 141 -0.35 -10.89 0.71
CA LEU A 141 -0.71 -10.94 2.13
C LEU A 141 0.51 -11.01 3.05
N ASP A 142 1.48 -11.80 2.65
CA ASP A 142 2.67 -12.15 3.42
C ASP A 142 3.98 -11.80 2.70
N GLU A 143 3.91 -11.00 1.63
CA GLU A 143 5.08 -10.57 0.88
C GLU A 143 5.15 -9.06 0.72
N SER A 144 6.37 -8.55 0.79
CA SER A 144 6.66 -7.13 0.51
C SER A 144 7.89 -7.01 -0.38
N VAL A 145 7.88 -5.99 -1.23
CA VAL A 145 9.03 -5.61 -2.06
C VAL A 145 9.85 -4.55 -1.36
N MET A 146 11.14 -4.78 -1.22
CA MET A 146 12.14 -3.82 -0.80
C MET A 146 12.92 -3.34 -2.03
N SER A 147 12.79 -2.07 -2.40
CA SER A 147 13.35 -1.50 -3.63
C SER A 147 14.82 -1.09 -3.54
N ILE A 148 15.42 -1.15 -2.34
CA ILE A 148 16.81 -0.78 -2.10
C ILE A 148 17.48 -1.91 -1.32
N ILE A 149 18.54 -2.48 -1.86
CA ILE A 149 19.34 -3.51 -1.20
C ILE A 149 20.80 -3.08 -1.05
N GLY A 150 21.47 -3.56 0.00
CA GLY A 150 22.91 -3.41 0.19
C GLY A 150 23.40 -1.97 0.23
N GLY A 151 22.57 -1.02 0.69
CA GLY A 151 22.92 0.40 0.77
C GLY A 151 23.06 1.08 -0.59
N ASN A 152 22.56 0.50 -1.67
CA ASN A 152 22.57 1.13 -2.99
C ASN A 152 21.63 2.33 -2.99
N LYS A 153 22.15 3.49 -3.45
CA LYS A 153 21.38 4.74 -3.53
C LYS A 153 20.86 5.03 -4.94
N THR A 154 21.34 4.33 -5.93
CA THR A 154 20.89 4.49 -7.31
C THR A 154 19.76 3.53 -7.56
N GLY A 155 18.59 4.09 -7.78
CA GLY A 155 17.41 3.36 -8.24
C GLY A 155 17.78 2.54 -9.46
N GLY A 156 17.56 1.32 -9.43
CA GLY A 156 17.73 0.35 -10.46
C GLY A 156 16.97 -0.86 -9.99
N ILE A 157 17.05 -1.82 -10.76
CA ILE A 157 16.47 -3.12 -10.68
C ILE A 157 17.06 -3.99 -9.54
N TYR A 158 17.49 -3.36 -8.46
CA TYR A 158 17.95 -4.03 -7.24
C TYR A 158 16.80 -4.10 -6.25
N SER A 159 15.83 -4.98 -6.53
CA SER A 159 14.68 -5.16 -5.62
C SER A 159 14.64 -6.58 -5.07
N ALA A 160 14.36 -6.67 -3.78
CA ALA A 160 14.20 -7.93 -3.07
C ALA A 160 12.74 -8.17 -2.70
N LEU A 161 12.31 -9.41 -2.88
CA LEU A 161 11.05 -9.92 -2.36
C LEU A 161 11.30 -10.51 -0.98
N LEU A 162 10.56 -10.03 0.00
CA LEU A 162 10.57 -10.51 1.37
C LEU A 162 9.29 -11.30 1.62
N SER A 163 9.39 -12.62 1.76
CA SER A 163 8.25 -13.50 2.10
C SER A 163 8.29 -13.81 3.59
N PHE A 164 7.23 -13.40 4.30
CA PHE A 164 7.12 -13.48 5.75
C PHE A 164 6.39 -14.73 6.19
N ASN A 165 6.97 -15.47 7.14
CA ASN A 165 6.29 -16.58 7.80
C ASN A 165 5.93 -16.16 9.22
N GLU A 166 4.63 -15.89 9.46
CA GLU A 166 4.15 -15.39 10.74
C GLU A 166 4.25 -16.41 11.88
N SER A 167 4.19 -17.70 11.57
CA SER A 167 4.19 -18.74 12.60
C SER A 167 5.52 -18.86 13.36
N ASN A 168 6.63 -18.54 12.70
CA ASN A 168 7.98 -18.62 13.27
C ASN A 168 8.78 -17.32 13.18
N LYS A 169 8.16 -16.24 12.67
CA LYS A 169 8.75 -14.92 12.50
C LYS A 169 10.01 -14.90 11.63
N THR A 170 10.06 -15.78 10.63
CA THR A 170 11.16 -15.82 9.66
C THR A 170 10.79 -15.13 8.35
N ILE A 171 11.81 -14.75 7.61
CA ILE A 171 11.70 -14.11 6.30
C ILE A 171 12.57 -14.89 5.33
N THR A 172 12.04 -15.18 4.15
CA THR A 172 12.84 -15.59 2.99
C THR A 172 13.09 -14.37 2.12
N VAL A 173 14.34 -14.16 1.71
CA VAL A 173 14.75 -13.07 0.82
C VAL A 173 15.08 -13.65 -0.54
N SER A 174 14.44 -13.14 -1.58
CA SER A 174 14.67 -13.54 -2.97
C SER A 174 14.62 -12.31 -3.88
N GLN A 175 14.99 -12.46 -5.15
CA GLN A 175 14.80 -11.40 -6.15
C GLN A 175 13.33 -11.28 -6.55
N THR A 176 12.94 -10.07 -6.97
CA THR A 176 11.69 -9.85 -7.70
C THR A 176 11.87 -10.24 -9.18
N ASP A 177 10.77 -10.40 -9.92
CA ASP A 177 10.82 -10.66 -11.38
C ASP A 177 11.49 -9.51 -12.14
N GLU A 178 11.45 -8.29 -11.59
CA GLU A 178 12.05 -7.09 -12.18
C GLU A 178 13.53 -6.92 -11.81
N SER A 179 14.02 -7.67 -10.84
CA SER A 179 15.41 -7.56 -10.38
C SER A 179 16.38 -8.09 -11.43
N SER A 180 17.45 -7.33 -11.67
CA SER A 180 18.57 -7.76 -12.55
C SER A 180 19.62 -8.59 -11.85
N VAL A 181 19.53 -8.73 -10.54
CA VAL A 181 20.49 -9.47 -9.72
C VAL A 181 19.83 -10.65 -9.05
N VAL A 182 20.58 -11.73 -8.90
CA VAL A 182 20.12 -12.91 -8.15
C VAL A 182 20.31 -12.64 -6.66
N ILE A 183 19.24 -12.74 -5.89
CA ILE A 183 19.21 -12.46 -4.45
C ILE A 183 18.78 -13.70 -3.71
N ASN A 184 19.52 -14.10 -2.67
CA ASN A 184 19.15 -15.21 -1.81
C ASN A 184 19.52 -14.91 -0.37
N GLY A 185 18.61 -15.20 0.55
CA GLY A 185 18.88 -15.03 1.95
C GLY A 185 17.70 -15.31 2.85
N SER A 186 17.85 -14.91 4.08
CA SER A 186 16.83 -15.08 5.10
C SER A 186 16.85 -13.92 6.08
N GLY A 187 15.83 -13.87 6.93
CA GLY A 187 15.75 -12.86 7.97
C GLY A 187 14.81 -13.28 9.09
N LYS A 188 14.66 -12.36 10.01
CA LYS A 188 13.68 -12.43 11.10
C LYS A 188 13.04 -11.07 11.30
N TYR A 189 11.79 -11.08 11.75
CA TYR A 189 11.15 -9.85 12.19
C TYR A 189 10.68 -9.98 13.64
N PHE A 190 10.61 -8.83 14.28
CA PHE A 190 10.17 -8.67 15.65
C PHE A 190 9.10 -7.59 15.70
N THR A 191 8.02 -7.87 16.40
CA THR A 191 6.96 -6.89 16.64
C THR A 191 7.40 -5.91 17.74
N LYS A 192 6.66 -4.82 17.91
CA LYS A 192 6.91 -3.88 19.02
C LYS A 192 6.85 -4.50 20.43
N ASP A 193 6.24 -5.70 20.55
CA ASP A 193 6.07 -6.39 21.83
C ASP A 193 7.20 -7.42 22.09
N ASP A 194 8.08 -7.63 21.12
CA ASP A 194 9.21 -8.53 21.24
C ASP A 194 10.41 -7.83 21.90
N PRO A 195 11.15 -8.50 22.81
CA PRO A 195 12.30 -7.90 23.47
C PRO A 195 13.45 -7.57 22.53
N GLU A 196 13.57 -8.30 21.41
CA GLU A 196 14.62 -8.13 20.39
C GLU A 196 14.34 -6.98 19.41
N SER A 197 13.15 -6.37 19.47
CA SER A 197 12.85 -5.20 18.66
C SER A 197 13.62 -3.96 19.14
N GLU A 198 13.98 -3.08 18.23
CA GLU A 198 14.77 -1.89 18.54
C GLU A 198 13.94 -0.77 19.15
N ASP A 199 14.60 -0.02 20.05
CA ASP A 199 14.02 1.16 20.69
C ASP A 199 14.31 2.40 19.82
N TYR A 200 13.26 3.19 19.57
CA TYR A 200 13.33 4.48 18.93
C TYR A 200 12.33 5.44 19.61
N THR A 201 12.79 6.63 20.01
CA THR A 201 11.99 7.61 20.78
C THR A 201 11.33 7.00 22.03
N ASP A 202 12.09 6.23 22.80
CA ASP A 202 11.66 5.56 24.04
C ASP A 202 10.51 4.56 23.86
N LYS A 203 10.36 4.04 22.64
CA LYS A 203 9.37 3.01 22.29
C LYS A 203 9.99 1.94 21.42
N LYS A 204 9.52 0.71 21.60
CA LYS A 204 9.87 -0.39 20.70
C LYS A 204 9.13 -0.28 19.38
N HIS A 205 9.85 -0.55 18.31
CA HIS A 205 9.32 -0.53 16.95
C HIS A 205 9.52 -1.88 16.28
N ARG A 206 8.60 -2.24 15.39
CA ARG A 206 8.79 -3.41 14.54
C ARG A 206 10.15 -3.33 13.88
N THR A 207 10.94 -4.41 13.99
CA THR A 207 12.30 -4.48 13.49
C THR A 207 12.45 -5.71 12.60
N ILE A 208 13.16 -5.56 11.49
CA ILE A 208 13.47 -6.63 10.54
C ILE A 208 14.98 -6.72 10.45
N TYR A 209 15.52 -7.92 10.61
CA TYR A 209 16.93 -8.23 10.37
C TYR A 209 17.03 -9.18 9.18
N LEU A 210 17.86 -8.80 8.19
CA LEU A 210 18.07 -9.55 6.97
C LEU A 210 19.56 -9.93 6.85
N ASP A 211 19.81 -11.15 6.40
CA ASP A 211 21.11 -11.68 6.02
C ASP A 211 20.95 -12.32 4.64
N TYR A 212 21.54 -11.71 3.62
CA TYR A 212 21.37 -12.14 2.25
C TYR A 212 22.61 -11.88 1.40
N THR A 213 22.65 -12.54 0.26
CA THR A 213 23.66 -12.31 -0.77
C THR A 213 22.97 -11.86 -2.06
N TYR A 214 23.70 -11.08 -2.85
CA TYR A 214 23.34 -10.84 -4.24
C TYR A 214 24.60 -10.86 -5.13
N GLU A 215 24.38 -11.18 -6.40
CA GLU A 215 25.44 -11.20 -7.41
C GLU A 215 25.22 -10.08 -8.42
N ASP A 216 26.25 -9.28 -8.65
CA ASP A 216 26.25 -8.21 -9.63
C ASP A 216 27.60 -8.14 -10.36
N GLY A 217 27.59 -8.15 -11.69
CA GLY A 217 28.77 -8.10 -12.52
C GLY A 217 29.83 -9.17 -12.22
N GLY A 218 29.40 -10.36 -11.77
CA GLY A 218 30.27 -11.46 -11.37
C GLY A 218 30.88 -11.31 -9.99
N THR A 219 30.45 -10.33 -9.20
CA THR A 219 30.86 -10.12 -7.81
C THR A 219 29.72 -10.51 -6.88
N THR A 220 30.00 -11.35 -5.89
CA THR A 220 29.06 -11.69 -4.83
C THR A 220 29.23 -10.71 -3.67
N TYR A 221 28.10 -10.15 -3.24
CA TYR A 221 27.98 -9.26 -2.09
C TYR A 221 27.22 -9.95 -0.97
N GLN A 222 27.78 -9.92 0.23
CA GLN A 222 27.11 -10.33 1.47
C GLN A 222 26.56 -9.10 2.17
N VAL A 223 25.30 -9.14 2.60
CA VAL A 223 24.59 -8.01 3.18
C VAL A 223 23.94 -8.40 4.51
N ASN A 224 24.13 -7.55 5.50
CA ASN A 224 23.39 -7.60 6.76
C ASN A 224 22.65 -6.27 6.93
N ASP A 225 21.33 -6.32 6.88
CA ASP A 225 20.46 -5.16 7.03
C ASP A 225 19.62 -5.24 8.30
N SER A 226 19.40 -4.08 8.90
CA SER A 226 18.45 -3.86 9.97
C SER A 226 17.48 -2.75 9.55
N LEU A 227 16.20 -3.05 9.56
CA LEU A 227 15.12 -2.14 9.23
C LEU A 227 14.27 -1.89 10.47
N VAL A 228 14.15 -0.63 10.88
CA VAL A 228 13.32 -0.23 12.02
C VAL A 228 12.14 0.59 11.51
N PHE A 229 10.94 0.14 11.79
CA PHE A 229 9.72 0.78 11.32
C PHE A 229 9.61 2.22 11.79
N LEU A 230 9.39 3.12 10.85
CA LEU A 230 9.22 4.54 11.10
C LEU A 230 7.76 4.97 10.99
N ASP A 231 7.14 4.70 9.83
CA ASP A 231 5.79 5.15 9.50
C ASP A 231 5.14 4.19 8.49
N THR A 232 3.83 4.22 8.39
CA THR A 232 3.12 3.47 7.36
C THR A 232 3.34 4.03 5.96
N GLY A 233 3.65 5.32 5.84
CA GLY A 233 3.74 6.01 4.54
C GLY A 233 2.41 6.13 3.80
N VAL A 234 1.31 5.67 4.40
CA VAL A 234 -0.01 5.67 3.76
C VAL A 234 -0.63 7.06 3.83
N ILE A 235 -0.93 7.60 2.68
CA ILE A 235 -1.65 8.86 2.53
C ILE A 235 -2.98 8.61 1.82
N PHE A 236 -3.95 9.50 2.05
CA PHE A 236 -5.18 9.49 1.29
C PHE A 236 -4.92 10.13 -0.07
N GLU A 237 -5.17 9.37 -1.14
CA GLU A 237 -4.90 9.82 -2.51
C GLU A 237 -6.21 10.03 -3.28
N GLU A 238 -6.25 11.09 -4.10
CA GLU A 238 -7.29 11.26 -5.09
C GLU A 238 -6.85 10.59 -6.40
N PHE A 239 -7.76 9.84 -7.04
CA PHE A 239 -7.48 9.21 -8.31
C PHE A 239 -8.44 9.70 -9.41
N ALA A 240 -7.92 9.86 -10.61
CA ALA A 240 -8.70 10.16 -11.79
C ALA A 240 -9.07 8.86 -12.53
N PHE A 241 -10.27 8.82 -13.07
CA PHE A 241 -10.76 7.69 -13.87
C PHE A 241 -11.55 8.20 -15.08
N SER A 242 -11.74 7.33 -16.06
CA SER A 242 -12.68 7.54 -17.17
C SER A 242 -13.57 6.31 -17.30
N VAL A 243 -14.79 6.53 -17.75
CA VAL A 243 -15.72 5.42 -18.04
C VAL A 243 -15.32 4.80 -19.37
N LEU A 244 -15.15 3.49 -19.39
CA LEU A 244 -14.98 2.75 -20.63
C LEU A 244 -16.33 2.65 -21.32
N ASP A 245 -16.41 3.11 -22.57
CA ASP A 245 -17.61 2.95 -23.37
C ASP A 245 -17.80 1.46 -23.70
N SER A 246 -18.84 0.85 -23.11
CA SER A 246 -19.17 -0.56 -23.30
C SER A 246 -19.83 -0.86 -24.66
N SER A 247 -19.91 0.13 -25.54
CA SER A 247 -20.60 0.06 -26.87
C SER A 247 -19.66 -0.14 -28.05
N LYS A 248 -18.43 -0.68 -27.84
CA LYS A 248 -17.56 -1.10 -28.94
C LYS A 248 -17.33 -2.59 -28.95
#